data_657bf1501d6f4abfb14b40ffe1571ce8
#
_entry.id   657bf1501d6f4abfb14b40ffe1571ce8
#
_cell.length_a   1.000
_cell.length_b   1.000
_cell.length_c   1.000
_cell.angle_alpha   90.00
_cell.angle_beta   90.00
_cell.angle_gamma   90.00
#
_symmetry.space_group_name_H-M   'P 1'
#
loop_
_entity.id
_entity.type
_entity.pdbx_description
1 polymer ?
#
loop_
_entity_poly.entity_id
_entity_poly.type
_entity_poly.pdbx_seq_one_letter_code
_entity_poly.pdbx_strand_id
1 'polypeptide(L)'
;MTAKAPPKFAVLQLSGCAGCEVSLLNASEWVELFDLVYMPLVVSAYDVPEVDVLLISGGVRSDEDLHNLRRAVKRAKKVVAVGTCALSGGVANLGNRDEVREMFMSQTQRRDLPRLLPKSQPVDDFVEVSLYLPGCPPTPELFMAALLEPPDFSASMIVCQECGRKKLKDMKPKHLTGFQRGEVLPEICLINQGYLCVGSSTRGGCRALCTRPGHPCVGCRGPSDALIEKDSQAWLTSIQRVFDALTEIPQDELREALVSPQLALFLVQFADYAGLGKSPRPKEDRKSVV
;
A
#
# COMPACT_ATOMS: atom_id res chain seq x y z
N MET A 1 -17.16 -26.87 -29.16
CA MET A 1 -17.20 -25.74 -28.23
C MET A 1 -15.95 -24.93 -28.48
N THR A 2 -16.03 -23.78 -29.09
CA THR A 2 -14.88 -22.89 -29.28
C THR A 2 -14.44 -22.37 -27.91
N ALA A 3 -13.23 -22.74 -27.50
CA ALA A 3 -12.67 -22.19 -26.26
C ALA A 3 -12.65 -20.66 -26.35
N LYS A 4 -13.27 -19.98 -25.42
CA LYS A 4 -13.24 -18.51 -25.33
C LYS A 4 -11.78 -18.10 -25.13
N ALA A 5 -11.30 -17.13 -25.89
CA ALA A 5 -9.96 -16.60 -25.73
C ALA A 5 -9.77 -16.10 -24.28
N PRO A 6 -8.58 -16.30 -23.69
CA PRO A 6 -8.31 -15.85 -22.33
C PRO A 6 -8.51 -14.33 -22.21
N PRO A 7 -9.00 -13.82 -21.08
CA PRO A 7 -9.17 -12.39 -20.89
C PRO A 7 -7.80 -11.69 -20.91
N LYS A 8 -7.77 -10.53 -21.57
CA LYS A 8 -6.55 -9.71 -21.71
C LYS A 8 -6.37 -8.79 -20.53
N PHE A 9 -5.15 -8.71 -20.02
CA PHE A 9 -4.80 -7.69 -19.06
C PHE A 9 -3.52 -6.94 -19.41
N ALA A 10 -3.40 -5.75 -18.89
CA ALA A 10 -2.24 -4.89 -19.04
C ALA A 10 -1.79 -4.36 -17.67
N VAL A 11 -0.52 -4.04 -17.55
CA VAL A 11 0.06 -3.38 -16.38
C VAL A 11 0.65 -2.04 -16.81
N LEU A 12 0.06 -0.95 -16.35
CA LEU A 12 0.59 0.40 -16.49
C LEU A 12 1.39 0.75 -15.24
N GLN A 13 2.68 0.93 -15.40
CA GLN A 13 3.55 1.44 -14.35
C GLN A 13 3.68 2.95 -14.48
N LEU A 14 3.32 3.66 -13.41
CA LEU A 14 3.54 5.09 -13.22
C LEU A 14 4.78 5.32 -12.32
N SER A 15 4.83 6.43 -11.60
CA SER A 15 5.94 6.71 -10.68
C SER A 15 5.91 5.75 -9.47
N GLY A 16 6.75 4.71 -9.54
CA GLY A 16 6.88 3.66 -8.54
C GLY A 16 8.21 2.91 -8.65
N CYS A 17 8.39 1.88 -7.84
CA CYS A 17 9.63 1.11 -7.72
C CYS A 17 9.62 -0.22 -8.48
N ALA A 18 8.60 -0.54 -9.26
CA ALA A 18 8.36 -1.82 -9.92
C ALA A 18 8.18 -3.04 -8.98
N GLY A 19 8.10 -2.85 -7.67
CA GLY A 19 7.89 -3.96 -6.74
C GLY A 19 6.55 -4.67 -6.92
N CYS A 20 5.51 -3.94 -7.36
CA CYS A 20 4.20 -4.51 -7.66
C CYS A 20 4.27 -5.45 -8.88
N GLU A 21 4.97 -5.05 -9.93
CA GLU A 21 5.20 -5.83 -11.14
C GLU A 21 5.98 -7.11 -10.84
N VAL A 22 7.05 -7.00 -10.07
CA VAL A 22 7.84 -8.18 -9.64
C VAL A 22 6.99 -9.13 -8.81
N SER A 23 6.14 -8.61 -7.92
CA SER A 23 5.24 -9.45 -7.13
C SER A 23 4.20 -10.16 -7.99
N LEU A 24 3.62 -9.47 -8.99
CA LEU A 24 2.71 -10.09 -9.97
C LEU A 24 3.42 -11.23 -10.73
N LEU A 25 4.65 -11.01 -11.17
CA LEU A 25 5.42 -12.02 -11.92
C LEU A 25 5.74 -13.27 -11.09
N ASN A 26 5.69 -13.18 -9.76
CA ASN A 26 5.83 -14.32 -8.87
C ASN A 26 4.54 -15.16 -8.73
N ALA A 27 3.40 -14.67 -9.22
CA ALA A 27 2.18 -15.46 -9.34
C ALA A 27 2.21 -16.21 -10.67
N SER A 28 2.51 -17.51 -10.67
CA SER A 28 2.63 -18.30 -11.90
C SER A 28 1.29 -18.59 -12.57
N GLU A 29 0.20 -18.59 -11.81
CA GLU A 29 -1.12 -19.06 -12.24
C GLU A 29 -1.76 -18.17 -13.31
N TRP A 30 -1.44 -16.89 -13.36
CA TRP A 30 -2.01 -16.00 -14.37
C TRP A 30 -1.58 -16.35 -15.80
N VAL A 31 -0.41 -16.97 -15.97
CA VAL A 31 0.14 -17.35 -17.30
C VAL A 31 -0.80 -18.29 -18.06
N GLU A 32 -1.51 -19.17 -17.36
CA GLU A 32 -2.45 -20.11 -17.96
C GLU A 32 -3.87 -19.53 -18.13
N LEU A 33 -4.22 -18.54 -17.33
CA LEU A 33 -5.60 -18.06 -17.22
C LEU A 33 -5.85 -16.74 -17.95
N PHE A 34 -4.81 -15.95 -18.20
CA PHE A 34 -4.89 -14.60 -18.75
C PHE A 34 -3.83 -14.37 -19.82
N ASP A 35 -4.13 -13.42 -20.72
CA ASP A 35 -3.20 -12.94 -21.74
C ASP A 35 -2.63 -11.57 -21.32
N LEU A 36 -1.35 -11.53 -20.95
CA LEU A 36 -0.63 -10.28 -20.63
C LEU A 36 -0.18 -9.60 -21.91
N VAL A 37 -0.84 -8.52 -22.29
CA VAL A 37 -0.63 -7.82 -23.56
C VAL A 37 0.20 -6.54 -23.46
N TYR A 38 0.40 -6.02 -22.25
CA TYR A 38 1.22 -4.83 -22.01
C TYR A 38 1.77 -4.85 -20.58
N MET A 39 3.07 -4.75 -20.45
CA MET A 39 3.82 -4.56 -19.21
C MET A 39 5.26 -4.18 -19.58
N PRO A 40 5.70 -2.93 -19.42
CA PRO A 40 7.00 -2.45 -19.93
C PRO A 40 8.21 -3.27 -19.51
N LEU A 41 8.14 -3.97 -18.37
CA LEU A 41 9.23 -4.83 -17.88
C LEU A 41 9.44 -6.10 -18.70
N VAL A 42 8.40 -6.66 -19.33
CA VAL A 42 8.46 -7.99 -19.96
C VAL A 42 7.80 -8.08 -21.33
N VAL A 43 6.99 -7.10 -21.70
CA VAL A 43 6.28 -7.06 -22.98
C VAL A 43 6.73 -5.86 -23.79
N SER A 44 7.29 -6.09 -24.97
CA SER A 44 7.69 -5.04 -25.93
C SER A 44 6.47 -4.49 -26.66
N ALA A 45 5.78 -3.53 -26.07
CA ALA A 45 4.65 -2.84 -26.66
C ALA A 45 4.77 -1.33 -26.40
N TYR A 46 4.37 -0.51 -27.37
CA TYR A 46 4.48 0.95 -27.27
C TYR A 46 3.31 1.60 -26.52
N ASP A 47 2.16 0.93 -26.45
CA ASP A 47 0.94 1.49 -25.88
C ASP A 47 0.04 0.37 -25.34
N VAL A 48 -0.80 0.70 -24.39
CA VAL A 48 -1.82 -0.22 -23.85
C VAL A 48 -2.87 -0.47 -24.92
N PRO A 49 -3.10 -1.73 -25.37
CA PRO A 49 -4.19 -2.06 -26.28
C PRO A 49 -5.54 -2.11 -25.54
N GLU A 50 -6.62 -2.46 -26.25
CA GLU A 50 -7.90 -2.77 -25.61
C GLU A 50 -7.77 -4.00 -24.69
N VAL A 51 -8.15 -3.86 -23.43
CA VAL A 51 -7.99 -4.91 -22.40
C VAL A 51 -9.23 -5.07 -21.53
N ASP A 52 -9.39 -6.27 -20.99
CA ASP A 52 -10.45 -6.55 -20.02
C ASP A 52 -10.11 -5.96 -18.64
N VAL A 53 -8.82 -6.05 -18.21
CA VAL A 53 -8.34 -5.53 -16.92
C VAL A 53 -7.07 -4.71 -17.14
N LEU A 54 -7.05 -3.51 -16.58
CA LEU A 54 -5.86 -2.66 -16.48
C LEU A 54 -5.42 -2.58 -15.02
N LEU A 55 -4.27 -3.13 -14.70
CA LEU A 55 -3.60 -2.97 -13.42
C LEU A 55 -2.72 -1.73 -13.48
N ILE A 56 -2.87 -0.80 -12.55
CA ILE A 56 -2.09 0.44 -12.49
C ILE A 56 -1.30 0.49 -11.20
N SER A 57 0.01 0.50 -11.31
CA SER A 57 0.94 0.66 -10.19
C SER A 57 1.62 2.03 -10.22
N GLY A 58 2.19 2.44 -9.08
CA GLY A 58 2.80 3.76 -8.95
C GLY A 58 1.80 4.88 -8.73
N GLY A 59 2.30 6.03 -8.28
CA GLY A 59 1.52 7.26 -8.10
C GLY A 59 1.63 8.18 -9.33
N VAL A 60 0.75 9.16 -9.44
CA VAL A 60 0.80 10.18 -10.49
C VAL A 60 1.69 11.32 -10.00
N ARG A 61 2.90 11.40 -10.53
CA ARG A 61 3.92 12.37 -10.12
C ARG A 61 4.24 13.41 -11.18
N SER A 62 4.05 13.08 -12.47
CA SER A 62 4.39 13.92 -13.60
C SER A 62 3.21 14.12 -14.56
N ASP A 63 3.34 15.08 -15.46
CA ASP A 63 2.40 15.29 -16.57
C ASP A 63 2.38 14.09 -17.52
N GLU A 64 3.51 13.40 -17.68
CA GLU A 64 3.62 12.17 -18.47
C GLU A 64 2.84 11.02 -17.80
N ASP A 65 3.00 10.81 -16.49
CA ASP A 65 2.18 9.85 -15.75
C ASP A 65 0.69 10.08 -15.98
N LEU A 66 0.26 11.34 -15.86
CA LEU A 66 -1.13 11.72 -16.04
C LEU A 66 -1.63 11.49 -17.48
N HIS A 67 -0.79 11.80 -18.46
CA HIS A 67 -1.09 11.57 -19.86
C HIS A 67 -1.27 10.07 -20.15
N ASN A 68 -0.31 9.26 -19.75
CA ASN A 68 -0.32 7.80 -19.94
C ASN A 68 -1.50 7.15 -19.22
N LEU A 69 -1.77 7.56 -17.98
CA LEU A 69 -2.93 7.11 -17.20
C LEU A 69 -4.23 7.35 -17.96
N ARG A 70 -4.48 8.59 -18.39
CA ARG A 70 -5.71 8.98 -19.09
C ARG A 70 -5.91 8.27 -20.43
N ARG A 71 -4.81 7.95 -21.12
CA ARG A 71 -4.87 7.17 -22.36
C ARG A 71 -5.21 5.71 -22.12
N ALA A 72 -4.52 5.08 -21.15
CA ALA A 72 -4.68 3.65 -20.87
C ALA A 72 -6.09 3.31 -20.34
N VAL A 73 -6.63 4.13 -19.44
CA VAL A 73 -7.95 3.90 -18.84
C VAL A 73 -9.08 3.86 -19.88
N LYS A 74 -8.98 4.65 -20.96
CA LYS A 74 -9.97 4.65 -22.04
C LYS A 74 -10.06 3.31 -22.80
N ARG A 75 -9.05 2.45 -22.67
CA ARG A 75 -8.95 1.17 -23.37
C ARG A 75 -9.19 -0.04 -22.45
N ALA A 76 -9.61 0.21 -21.22
CA ALA A 76 -9.81 -0.84 -20.22
C ALA A 76 -11.28 -0.94 -19.83
N LYS A 77 -11.79 -2.17 -19.71
CA LYS A 77 -13.14 -2.42 -19.19
C LYS A 77 -13.18 -2.31 -17.67
N LYS A 78 -12.11 -2.72 -17.00
CA LYS A 78 -11.93 -2.68 -15.54
C LYS A 78 -10.59 -2.06 -15.20
N VAL A 79 -10.56 -1.13 -14.27
CA VAL A 79 -9.36 -0.44 -13.79
C VAL A 79 -9.09 -0.83 -12.35
N VAL A 80 -7.90 -1.33 -12.06
CA VAL A 80 -7.45 -1.76 -10.73
C VAL A 80 -6.26 -0.92 -10.30
N ALA A 81 -6.40 -0.16 -9.23
CA ALA A 81 -5.27 0.52 -8.61
C ALA A 81 -4.48 -0.48 -7.74
N VAL A 82 -3.20 -0.64 -8.02
CA VAL A 82 -2.35 -1.67 -7.42
C VAL A 82 -1.23 -1.05 -6.59
N GLY A 83 -1.13 -1.53 -5.37
CA GLY A 83 -0.08 -1.14 -4.45
C GLY A 83 -0.31 0.23 -3.80
N THR A 84 0.36 0.44 -2.70
CA THR A 84 0.21 1.63 -1.86
C THR A 84 0.48 2.93 -2.62
N CYS A 85 1.37 2.92 -3.62
CA CYS A 85 1.64 4.09 -4.45
C CYS A 85 0.42 4.53 -5.25
N ALA A 86 -0.27 3.60 -5.91
CA ALA A 86 -1.46 3.91 -6.69
C ALA A 86 -2.66 4.32 -5.81
N LEU A 87 -2.74 3.80 -4.59
CA LEU A 87 -3.86 4.02 -3.67
C LEU A 87 -3.73 5.31 -2.86
N SER A 88 -2.51 5.70 -2.48
CA SER A 88 -2.27 6.82 -1.56
C SER A 88 -0.98 7.61 -1.86
N GLY A 89 -0.34 7.34 -3.01
CA GLY A 89 0.92 7.95 -3.40
C GLY A 89 2.17 7.21 -2.94
N GLY A 90 2.05 6.24 -2.03
CA GLY A 90 3.13 5.38 -1.59
C GLY A 90 4.25 6.10 -0.83
N VAL A 91 5.37 5.42 -0.70
CA VAL A 91 6.60 5.97 -0.10
C VAL A 91 7.05 7.24 -0.83
N ALA A 92 6.76 7.36 -2.14
CA ALA A 92 7.07 8.54 -2.93
C ALA A 92 6.37 9.82 -2.42
N ASN A 93 5.25 9.70 -1.69
CA ASN A 93 4.58 10.84 -1.08
C ASN A 93 5.39 11.55 0.01
N LEU A 94 6.43 10.92 0.54
CA LEU A 94 7.40 11.62 1.40
C LEU A 94 8.10 12.76 0.64
N GLY A 95 8.18 12.69 -0.70
CA GLY A 95 8.61 13.77 -1.57
C GLY A 95 7.65 14.96 -1.67
N ASN A 96 6.44 14.85 -1.10
CA ASN A 96 5.49 15.96 -1.02
C ASN A 96 5.77 16.91 0.16
N ARG A 97 6.67 16.54 1.07
CA ARG A 97 7.10 17.40 2.17
C ARG A 97 7.79 18.63 1.59
N ASP A 98 7.49 19.80 2.13
CA ASP A 98 7.92 21.09 1.54
C ASP A 98 9.44 21.15 1.36
N GLU A 99 10.22 20.74 2.36
CA GLU A 99 11.68 20.76 2.31
C GLU A 99 12.24 19.86 1.19
N VAL A 100 11.63 18.68 1.01
CA VAL A 100 12.03 17.72 -0.04
C VAL A 100 11.63 18.24 -1.41
N ARG A 101 10.42 18.78 -1.53
CA ARG A 101 9.90 19.35 -2.78
C ARG A 101 10.75 20.53 -3.25
N GLU A 102 11.09 21.46 -2.38
CA GLU A 102 11.92 22.62 -2.68
C GLU A 102 13.30 22.20 -3.17
N MET A 103 13.91 21.22 -2.51
CA MET A 103 15.20 20.66 -2.92
C MET A 103 15.15 20.07 -4.34
N PHE A 104 14.11 19.30 -4.68
CA PHE A 104 13.96 18.74 -6.03
C PHE A 104 13.63 19.81 -7.07
N MET A 105 12.72 20.72 -6.78
CA MET A 105 12.31 21.76 -7.74
C MET A 105 13.43 22.75 -8.05
N SER A 106 14.32 23.03 -7.08
CA SER A 106 15.49 23.90 -7.31
C SER A 106 16.56 23.28 -8.22
N GLN A 107 16.60 21.95 -8.34
CA GLN A 107 17.61 21.22 -9.11
C GLN A 107 17.17 20.86 -10.54
N THR A 108 15.88 20.88 -10.84
CA THR A 108 15.33 20.40 -12.12
C THR A 108 14.88 21.55 -13.02
N GLN A 109 15.80 22.21 -13.69
CA GLN A 109 15.50 23.14 -14.79
C GLN A 109 15.63 22.52 -16.19
N ARG A 110 15.67 21.20 -16.30
CA ARG A 110 15.78 20.51 -17.59
C ARG A 110 14.46 20.56 -18.34
N ARG A 111 14.48 21.10 -19.55
CA ARG A 111 13.30 21.25 -20.42
C ARG A 111 12.91 19.96 -21.16
N ASP A 112 13.79 18.99 -21.19
CA ASP A 112 13.66 17.69 -21.86
C ASP A 112 13.10 16.58 -20.96
N LEU A 113 12.73 16.89 -19.71
CA LEU A 113 12.14 15.96 -18.78
C LEU A 113 10.64 16.26 -18.57
N PRO A 114 9.83 15.23 -18.24
CA PRO A 114 8.45 15.43 -17.82
C PRO A 114 8.35 16.43 -16.65
N ARG A 115 7.32 17.25 -16.67
CA ARG A 115 7.09 18.23 -15.59
C ARG A 115 6.53 17.53 -14.37
N LEU A 116 7.15 17.75 -13.22
CA LEU A 116 6.61 17.26 -11.96
C LEU A 116 5.33 18.01 -11.61
N LEU A 117 4.32 17.26 -11.19
CA LEU A 117 3.12 17.84 -10.58
C LEU A 117 3.48 18.43 -9.20
N PRO A 118 2.69 19.39 -8.70
CA PRO A 118 2.92 20.00 -7.38
C PRO A 118 3.02 18.97 -6.26
N LYS A 119 2.27 17.86 -6.36
CA LYS A 119 2.29 16.73 -5.43
C LYS A 119 2.18 15.41 -6.19
N SER A 120 2.81 14.38 -5.65
CA SER A 120 2.48 13.00 -6.04
C SER A 120 1.10 12.65 -5.46
N GLN A 121 0.25 12.06 -6.28
CA GLN A 121 -1.15 11.80 -5.93
C GLN A 121 -1.54 10.36 -6.32
N PRO A 122 -2.56 9.78 -5.68
CA PRO A 122 -3.06 8.49 -6.08
C PRO A 122 -3.80 8.55 -7.42
N VAL A 123 -3.99 7.38 -7.99
CA VAL A 123 -4.60 7.21 -9.32
C VAL A 123 -6.04 7.69 -9.35
N ASP A 124 -6.78 7.43 -8.29
CA ASP A 124 -8.20 7.76 -8.18
C ASP A 124 -8.51 9.26 -7.95
N ASP A 125 -7.49 10.10 -7.85
CA ASP A 125 -7.65 11.55 -7.95
C ASP A 125 -7.92 12.02 -9.39
N PHE A 126 -7.58 11.20 -10.38
CA PHE A 126 -7.60 11.59 -11.79
C PHE A 126 -8.53 10.74 -12.64
N VAL A 127 -8.82 9.49 -12.25
CA VAL A 127 -9.63 8.53 -13.00
C VAL A 127 -10.49 7.68 -12.07
N GLU A 128 -11.57 7.14 -12.63
CA GLU A 128 -12.40 6.18 -11.90
C GLU A 128 -11.67 4.83 -11.76
N VAL A 129 -11.67 4.28 -10.55
CA VAL A 129 -11.05 3.00 -10.20
C VAL A 129 -12.11 2.01 -9.78
N SER A 130 -12.16 0.87 -10.46
CA SER A 130 -13.14 -0.19 -10.17
C SER A 130 -12.76 -1.01 -8.92
N LEU A 131 -11.47 -1.14 -8.64
CA LEU A 131 -10.95 -2.01 -7.60
C LEU A 131 -9.61 -1.51 -7.05
N TYR A 132 -9.40 -1.66 -5.73
CA TYR A 132 -8.17 -1.29 -5.06
C TYR A 132 -7.47 -2.52 -4.49
N LEU A 133 -6.18 -2.68 -4.80
CA LEU A 133 -5.34 -3.77 -4.33
C LEU A 133 -4.19 -3.23 -3.46
N PRO A 134 -4.41 -3.05 -2.14
CA PRO A 134 -3.42 -2.45 -1.26
C PRO A 134 -2.27 -3.40 -0.92
N GLY A 135 -1.07 -2.83 -0.78
CA GLY A 135 0.16 -3.51 -0.38
C GLY A 135 1.39 -2.79 -0.94
N CYS A 136 2.56 -3.05 -0.36
CA CYS A 136 3.82 -2.51 -0.87
C CYS A 136 4.94 -3.58 -0.82
N PRO A 137 4.91 -4.47 -1.84
CA PRO A 137 3.84 -4.73 -2.83
C PRO A 137 2.67 -5.56 -2.25
N PRO A 138 1.53 -5.67 -2.96
CA PRO A 138 0.56 -6.72 -2.71
C PRO A 138 1.20 -8.10 -2.90
N THR A 139 0.73 -9.14 -2.20
CA THR A 139 1.27 -10.49 -2.40
C THR A 139 0.80 -11.11 -3.71
N PRO A 140 1.51 -12.11 -4.27
CA PRO A 140 1.10 -12.80 -5.51
C PRO A 140 -0.34 -13.29 -5.49
N GLU A 141 -0.78 -13.87 -4.38
CA GLU A 141 -2.15 -14.40 -4.22
C GLU A 141 -3.21 -13.28 -4.30
N LEU A 142 -2.89 -12.09 -3.84
CA LEU A 142 -3.80 -10.94 -3.93
C LEU A 142 -3.95 -10.44 -5.37
N PHE A 143 -2.91 -10.54 -6.19
CA PHE A 143 -3.01 -10.27 -7.63
C PHE A 143 -3.95 -11.26 -8.31
N MET A 144 -3.81 -12.53 -7.99
CA MET A 144 -4.71 -13.56 -8.53
C MET A 144 -6.15 -13.33 -8.11
N ALA A 145 -6.39 -12.98 -6.84
CA ALA A 145 -7.71 -12.61 -6.38
C ALA A 145 -8.29 -11.40 -7.15
N ALA A 146 -7.48 -10.38 -7.44
CA ALA A 146 -7.92 -9.20 -8.20
C ALA A 146 -8.25 -9.51 -9.68
N LEU A 147 -7.55 -10.47 -10.28
CA LEU A 147 -7.76 -10.89 -11.67
C LEU A 147 -8.95 -11.85 -11.80
N LEU A 148 -9.13 -12.79 -10.87
CA LEU A 148 -10.15 -13.83 -10.90
C LEU A 148 -11.52 -13.41 -10.39
N GLU A 149 -11.65 -12.19 -9.87
CA GLU A 149 -12.72 -11.67 -9.03
C GLU A 149 -12.58 -12.07 -7.56
N PRO A 150 -12.72 -11.10 -6.66
CA PRO A 150 -12.34 -11.32 -5.27
C PRO A 150 -13.23 -12.38 -4.63
N PRO A 151 -12.62 -13.39 -4.00
CA PRO A 151 -13.35 -14.15 -3.01
C PRO A 151 -13.86 -13.18 -1.94
N ASP A 152 -14.95 -13.56 -1.23
CA ASP A 152 -15.47 -12.82 -0.07
C ASP A 152 -14.42 -12.79 1.07
N PHE A 153 -13.35 -12.05 0.87
CA PHE A 153 -12.43 -11.73 1.94
C PHE A 153 -13.06 -10.69 2.84
N SER A 154 -13.16 -10.99 4.11
CA SER A 154 -13.65 -10.07 5.11
C SER A 154 -12.78 -8.80 5.13
N ALA A 155 -13.35 -7.69 4.71
CA ALA A 155 -12.71 -6.37 4.74
C ALA A 155 -12.32 -5.91 6.15
N SER A 156 -12.86 -6.53 7.20
CA SER A 156 -12.59 -6.23 8.60
C SER A 156 -11.34 -6.88 9.19
N MET A 157 -10.67 -7.77 8.44
CA MET A 157 -9.48 -8.48 8.92
C MET A 157 -8.28 -7.52 9.08
N ILE A 158 -7.54 -7.70 10.18
CA ILE A 158 -6.30 -6.98 10.46
C ILE A 158 -5.12 -7.94 10.57
N VAL A 159 -3.89 -7.44 10.34
CA VAL A 159 -2.67 -8.28 10.40
C VAL A 159 -2.53 -9.06 11.70
N CYS A 160 -2.97 -8.51 12.82
CA CYS A 160 -2.92 -9.21 14.12
C CYS A 160 -3.76 -10.49 14.15
N GLN A 161 -4.85 -10.58 13.38
CA GLN A 161 -5.68 -11.78 13.31
C GLN A 161 -4.98 -12.91 12.54
N GLU A 162 -4.11 -12.56 11.62
CA GLU A 162 -3.31 -13.50 10.83
C GLU A 162 -1.97 -13.86 11.50
N CYS A 163 -1.47 -12.98 12.39
CA CYS A 163 -0.12 -13.04 12.95
C CYS A 163 0.10 -14.27 13.84
N GLY A 164 -0.88 -14.62 14.68
CA GLY A 164 -0.81 -15.78 15.57
C GLY A 164 0.10 -15.63 16.79
N ARG A 165 0.84 -14.52 16.94
CA ARG A 165 1.72 -14.28 18.10
C ARG A 165 0.91 -13.96 19.35
N LYS A 166 1.32 -14.50 20.49
CA LYS A 166 0.64 -14.36 21.80
C LYS A 166 0.89 -12.99 22.40
N LYS A 167 -0.16 -12.32 22.84
CA LYS A 167 -0.09 -11.08 23.61
C LYS A 167 -0.02 -11.41 25.10
N LEU A 168 1.00 -10.91 25.78
CA LEU A 168 1.23 -11.15 27.21
C LEU A 168 0.88 -9.88 28.00
N LYS A 169 0.20 -10.07 29.16
CA LYS A 169 -0.20 -8.96 30.05
C LYS A 169 0.91 -8.58 31.03
N ASP A 170 1.79 -9.51 31.32
CA ASP A 170 2.86 -9.46 32.31
C ASP A 170 4.23 -9.08 31.71
N MET A 171 4.34 -9.06 30.40
CA MET A 171 5.54 -8.61 29.67
C MET A 171 5.31 -7.24 29.07
N LYS A 172 5.69 -6.19 29.80
CA LYS A 172 5.49 -4.79 29.41
C LYS A 172 6.81 -4.05 29.27
N PRO A 173 7.32 -3.86 28.02
CA PRO A 173 8.53 -3.06 27.79
C PRO A 173 8.28 -1.60 28.15
N LYS A 174 9.35 -0.91 28.59
CA LYS A 174 9.32 0.51 28.99
C LYS A 174 9.84 1.47 27.92
N HIS A 175 10.52 0.94 26.90
CA HIS A 175 11.10 1.70 25.79
C HIS A 175 10.91 0.97 24.48
N LEU A 176 10.89 1.73 23.38
CA LEU A 176 10.92 1.14 22.05
C LEU A 176 12.27 0.48 21.75
N THR A 177 12.21 -0.70 21.16
CA THR A 177 13.38 -1.42 20.66
C THR A 177 13.58 -1.07 19.19
N GLY A 178 14.79 -0.68 18.78
CA GLY A 178 15.11 -0.42 17.38
C GLY A 178 15.10 -1.71 16.54
N PHE A 179 14.86 -1.59 15.24
CA PHE A 179 14.68 -2.71 14.29
C PHE A 179 15.78 -3.76 14.26
N GLN A 180 16.96 -3.51 14.82
CA GLN A 180 18.14 -4.38 14.69
C GLN A 180 18.72 -4.84 16.03
N ARG A 181 18.01 -4.70 17.13
CA ARG A 181 18.58 -5.03 18.45
C ARG A 181 17.85 -6.19 19.12
N GLY A 182 18.49 -7.35 19.12
CA GLY A 182 18.13 -8.51 19.92
C GLY A 182 17.47 -9.66 19.18
N GLU A 183 17.44 -10.82 19.81
CA GLU A 183 16.69 -11.98 19.30
C GLU A 183 15.20 -11.77 19.50
N VAL A 184 14.42 -11.94 18.45
CA VAL A 184 12.97 -11.87 18.50
C VAL A 184 12.43 -13.20 19.03
N LEU A 185 11.71 -13.15 20.15
CA LEU A 185 11.01 -14.32 20.68
C LEU A 185 9.91 -14.77 19.70
N PRO A 186 9.97 -16.00 19.18
CA PRO A 186 9.21 -16.39 18.00
C PRO A 186 7.70 -16.40 18.20
N GLU A 187 7.21 -16.67 19.40
CA GLU A 187 5.78 -16.81 19.67
C GLU A 187 5.13 -15.57 20.33
N ILE A 188 5.91 -14.62 20.80
CA ILE A 188 5.43 -13.48 21.59
C ILE A 188 5.15 -12.30 20.67
N CYS A 189 4.08 -11.54 20.94
CA CYS A 189 3.75 -10.32 20.23
C CYS A 189 4.94 -9.34 20.21
N LEU A 190 5.22 -8.78 19.05
CA LEU A 190 6.36 -7.88 18.85
C LEU A 190 6.23 -6.59 19.68
N ILE A 191 5.00 -6.13 19.94
CA ILE A 191 4.75 -4.99 20.84
C ILE A 191 5.20 -5.33 22.27
N ASN A 192 4.94 -6.53 22.76
CA ASN A 192 5.44 -6.97 24.07
C ASN A 192 6.96 -7.05 24.16
N GLN A 193 7.64 -7.07 23.03
CA GLN A 193 9.10 -7.06 22.95
C GLN A 193 9.67 -5.65 22.70
N GLY A 194 8.81 -4.61 22.73
CA GLY A 194 9.19 -3.22 22.53
C GLY A 194 9.27 -2.76 21.07
N TYR A 195 8.92 -3.60 20.11
CA TYR A 195 8.97 -3.19 18.70
C TYR A 195 7.76 -2.35 18.30
N LEU A 196 8.01 -1.31 17.49
CA LEU A 196 6.95 -0.51 16.87
C LEU A 196 6.25 -1.36 15.78
N CYS A 197 5.18 -2.04 16.18
CA CYS A 197 4.38 -2.89 15.29
C CYS A 197 2.97 -2.35 15.17
N VAL A 198 2.54 -2.01 13.95
CA VAL A 198 1.23 -1.39 13.67
C VAL A 198 0.20 -2.37 13.09
N GLY A 199 0.46 -3.67 13.20
CA GLY A 199 -0.41 -4.72 12.66
C GLY A 199 -1.81 -4.76 13.25
N SER A 200 -2.02 -4.18 14.45
CA SER A 200 -3.33 -4.04 15.09
C SER A 200 -4.28 -3.10 14.36
N SER A 201 -3.74 -2.22 13.55
CA SER A 201 -4.51 -1.18 12.84
C SER A 201 -4.32 -1.28 11.32
N THR A 202 -3.52 -2.24 10.86
CA THR A 202 -3.22 -2.46 9.45
C THR A 202 -4.14 -3.53 8.87
N ARG A 203 -4.66 -3.27 7.67
CA ARG A 203 -5.47 -4.22 6.89
C ARG A 203 -4.73 -5.55 6.70
N GLY A 204 -5.42 -6.65 6.94
CA GLY A 204 -4.95 -8.02 6.74
C GLY A 204 -4.92 -8.46 5.28
N GLY A 205 -4.89 -9.75 5.02
CA GLY A 205 -4.83 -10.38 3.68
C GLY A 205 -3.40 -10.69 3.21
N CYS A 206 -2.36 -10.23 3.93
CA CYS A 206 -0.96 -10.54 3.61
C CYS A 206 -0.44 -11.80 4.30
N ARG A 207 -1.30 -12.55 5.01
CA ARG A 207 -0.93 -13.74 5.81
C ARG A 207 0.15 -13.45 6.85
N ALA A 208 0.27 -12.19 7.28
CA ALA A 208 1.25 -11.74 8.26
C ALA A 208 2.70 -12.10 7.91
N LEU A 209 3.08 -12.05 6.62
CA LEU A 209 4.39 -12.46 6.09
C LEU A 209 5.58 -11.80 6.81
N CYS A 210 5.42 -10.60 7.34
CA CYS A 210 6.47 -9.92 8.10
C CYS A 210 6.48 -10.38 9.57
N THR A 211 5.31 -10.42 10.22
CA THR A 211 5.24 -10.61 11.66
C THR A 211 5.47 -12.06 12.09
N ARG A 212 5.14 -13.03 11.25
CA ARG A 212 5.42 -14.45 11.53
C ARG A 212 6.91 -14.73 11.69
N PRO A 213 7.81 -14.33 10.78
CA PRO A 213 9.25 -14.55 10.94
C PRO A 213 9.93 -13.60 11.95
N GLY A 214 9.21 -12.60 12.49
CA GLY A 214 9.75 -11.74 13.55
C GLY A 214 9.97 -10.27 13.18
N HIS A 215 9.56 -9.83 11.99
CA HIS A 215 9.64 -8.42 11.62
C HIS A 215 8.34 -7.68 12.00
N PRO A 216 8.40 -6.52 12.69
CA PRO A 216 7.20 -5.77 13.02
C PRO A 216 6.45 -5.31 11.77
N CYS A 217 5.11 -5.27 11.86
CA CYS A 217 4.29 -4.74 10.79
C CYS A 217 4.50 -3.24 10.64
N VAL A 218 4.84 -2.79 9.45
CA VAL A 218 5.10 -1.39 9.11
C VAL A 218 3.91 -0.68 8.47
N GLY A 219 2.76 -1.35 8.33
CA GLY A 219 1.54 -0.72 7.82
C GLY A 219 1.44 -0.62 6.31
N CYS A 220 2.19 -1.41 5.55
CA CYS A 220 2.30 -1.29 4.09
C CYS A 220 0.98 -1.48 3.32
N ARG A 221 -0.05 -2.10 3.92
CA ARG A 221 -1.39 -2.24 3.35
C ARG A 221 -2.37 -1.12 3.75
N GLY A 222 -1.89 -0.15 4.52
CA GLY A 222 -2.72 0.93 5.03
C GLY A 222 -3.64 0.53 6.19
N PRO A 223 -4.45 1.49 6.67
CA PRO A 223 -5.39 1.25 7.75
C PRO A 223 -6.45 0.22 7.35
N SER A 224 -6.98 -0.50 8.35
CA SER A 224 -8.15 -1.37 8.15
C SER A 224 -9.37 -0.54 7.74
N ASP A 225 -10.33 -1.16 7.04
CA ASP A 225 -11.52 -0.46 6.54
C ASP A 225 -12.31 0.23 7.66
N ALA A 226 -12.44 -0.43 8.80
CA ALA A 226 -13.08 0.15 9.98
C ALA A 226 -12.41 1.43 10.51
N LEU A 227 -11.13 1.65 10.20
CA LEU A 227 -10.38 2.85 10.58
C LEU A 227 -10.38 3.91 9.48
N ILE A 228 -10.36 3.51 8.22
CA ILE A 228 -10.52 4.43 7.07
C ILE A 228 -11.84 5.17 7.15
N GLU A 229 -12.89 4.49 7.61
CA GLU A 229 -14.23 5.06 7.75
C GLU A 229 -14.34 6.15 8.81
N LYS A 230 -13.41 6.20 9.75
CA LYS A 230 -13.46 7.16 10.86
C LYS A 230 -12.71 8.44 10.51
N ASP A 231 -11.45 8.48 10.75
CA ASP A 231 -10.52 9.55 10.40
C ASP A 231 -9.10 9.07 10.65
N SER A 232 -8.12 9.86 10.24
CA SER A 232 -6.70 9.55 10.45
C SER A 232 -6.30 9.52 11.93
N GLN A 233 -6.98 10.27 12.79
CA GLN A 233 -6.77 10.24 14.23
C GLN A 233 -7.21 8.90 14.84
N ALA A 234 -8.27 8.29 14.31
CA ALA A 234 -8.73 6.99 14.77
C ALA A 234 -7.67 5.90 14.55
N TRP A 235 -6.88 6.00 13.48
CA TRP A 235 -5.79 5.07 13.24
C TRP A 235 -4.68 5.19 14.29
N LEU A 236 -4.18 6.41 14.54
CA LEU A 236 -3.18 6.67 15.58
C LEU A 236 -3.70 6.26 16.97
N THR A 237 -4.94 6.64 17.30
CA THR A 237 -5.58 6.27 18.57
C THR A 237 -5.70 4.75 18.73
N SER A 238 -6.02 4.03 17.66
CA SER A 238 -6.10 2.56 17.69
C SER A 238 -4.74 1.92 18.00
N ILE A 239 -3.66 2.45 17.42
CA ILE A 239 -2.30 1.99 17.70
C ILE A 239 -1.94 2.29 19.16
N GLN A 240 -2.14 3.52 19.62
CA GLN A 240 -1.87 3.95 20.98
C GLN A 240 -2.56 3.05 22.01
N ARG A 241 -3.85 2.76 21.84
CA ARG A 241 -4.60 1.87 22.75
C ARG A 241 -4.00 0.49 22.90
N VAL A 242 -3.44 -0.07 21.82
CA VAL A 242 -2.81 -1.39 21.88
C VAL A 242 -1.47 -1.32 22.60
N PHE A 243 -0.71 -0.25 22.38
CA PHE A 243 0.54 -0.01 23.11
C PHE A 243 0.29 0.20 24.59
N ASP A 244 -0.69 1.01 24.98
CA ASP A 244 -1.07 1.20 26.39
C ASP A 244 -1.45 -0.11 27.10
N ALA A 245 -2.13 -0.99 26.41
CA ALA A 245 -2.53 -2.29 26.96
C ALA A 245 -1.36 -3.26 27.16
N LEU A 246 -0.34 -3.21 26.28
CA LEU A 246 0.72 -4.20 26.17
C LEU A 246 2.12 -3.70 26.60
N THR A 247 2.26 -2.42 26.91
CA THR A 247 3.55 -1.81 27.24
C THR A 247 3.43 -0.80 28.39
N GLU A 248 4.57 -0.36 28.89
CA GLU A 248 4.74 0.81 29.76
C GLU A 248 5.55 1.91 29.05
N ILE A 249 5.58 1.89 27.70
CA ILE A 249 6.27 2.89 26.89
C ILE A 249 5.56 4.24 27.03
N PRO A 250 6.30 5.33 27.32
CA PRO A 250 5.72 6.67 27.41
C PRO A 250 5.01 7.10 26.13
N GLN A 251 3.87 7.77 26.26
CA GLN A 251 3.04 8.22 25.14
C GLN A 251 3.75 9.20 24.21
N ASP A 252 4.61 10.03 24.73
CA ASP A 252 5.45 10.97 23.98
C ASP A 252 6.48 10.23 23.13
N GLU A 253 7.20 9.23 23.68
CA GLU A 253 8.10 8.36 22.92
C GLU A 253 7.37 7.66 21.77
N LEU A 254 6.19 7.11 22.04
CA LEU A 254 5.38 6.45 21.02
C LEU A 254 4.91 7.43 19.93
N ARG A 255 4.45 8.63 20.30
CA ARG A 255 4.02 9.66 19.34
C ARG A 255 5.17 10.12 18.46
N GLU A 256 6.33 10.36 19.03
CA GLU A 256 7.54 10.73 18.28
C GLU A 256 7.92 9.64 17.27
N ALA A 257 7.89 8.37 17.68
CA ALA A 257 8.15 7.24 16.80
C ALA A 257 7.13 7.11 15.66
N LEU A 258 5.84 7.35 15.94
CA LEU A 258 4.75 7.23 14.95
C LEU A 258 4.79 8.33 13.88
N VAL A 259 5.36 9.50 14.17
CA VAL A 259 5.52 10.59 13.18
C VAL A 259 6.89 10.57 12.50
N SER A 260 7.80 9.71 12.94
CA SER A 260 9.12 9.56 12.33
C SER A 260 9.06 8.78 11.02
N PRO A 261 9.47 9.35 9.88
CA PRO A 261 9.54 8.61 8.62
C PRO A 261 10.48 7.40 8.65
N GLN A 262 11.47 7.42 9.54
CA GLN A 262 12.44 6.32 9.69
C GLN A 262 11.84 5.11 10.40
N LEU A 263 10.91 5.32 11.32
CA LEU A 263 10.32 4.27 12.15
C LEU A 263 8.92 3.87 11.68
N ALA A 264 8.15 4.82 11.15
CA ALA A 264 6.75 4.63 10.79
C ALA A 264 6.44 5.10 9.36
N LEU A 265 7.30 4.71 8.41
CA LEU A 265 7.28 5.15 7.01
C LEU A 265 5.89 5.18 6.37
N PHE A 266 5.13 4.10 6.50
CA PHE A 266 3.80 4.02 5.89
C PHE A 266 2.73 4.80 6.66
N LEU A 267 2.87 4.93 7.99
CA LEU A 267 1.97 5.75 8.80
C LEU A 267 2.09 7.23 8.45
N VAL A 268 3.32 7.74 8.36
CA VAL A 268 3.59 9.13 7.99
C VAL A 268 3.04 9.46 6.61
N GLN A 269 3.25 8.58 5.64
CA GLN A 269 2.74 8.75 4.30
C GLN A 269 1.22 8.81 4.25
N PHE A 270 0.52 7.92 4.97
CA PHE A 270 -0.93 7.95 5.05
C PHE A 270 -1.44 9.19 5.80
N ALA A 271 -0.73 9.62 6.83
CA ALA A 271 -1.06 10.84 7.55
C ALA A 271 -0.95 12.08 6.65
N ASP A 272 0.12 12.18 5.86
CA ASP A 272 0.32 13.30 4.94
C ASP A 272 -0.72 13.31 3.82
N TYR A 273 -1.06 12.15 3.28
CA TYR A 273 -2.03 12.02 2.19
C TYR A 273 -3.47 12.20 2.67
N ALA A 274 -3.86 11.52 3.73
CA ALA A 274 -5.18 11.68 4.34
C ALA A 274 -5.36 13.09 4.90
N GLY A 275 -4.26 13.86 5.01
CA GLY A 275 -4.15 15.08 5.77
C GLY A 275 -4.68 14.81 7.17
N LEU A 276 -3.87 14.73 8.19
CA LEU A 276 -4.38 14.65 9.57
C LEU A 276 -5.41 15.78 9.79
N GLY A 277 -6.61 15.67 9.25
CA GLY A 277 -7.63 16.69 9.20
C GLY A 277 -8.55 16.67 7.97
N LYS A 278 -8.29 15.85 6.97
CA LYS A 278 -9.24 15.64 5.86
C LYS A 278 -9.90 14.28 6.01
N SER A 279 -11.20 14.27 6.02
CA SER A 279 -12.02 13.04 5.98
C SER A 279 -11.56 12.14 4.84
N PRO A 280 -11.37 10.85 5.07
CA PRO A 280 -11.18 9.92 3.96
C PRO A 280 -12.36 10.01 3.00
N ARG A 281 -12.15 9.69 1.73
CA ARG A 281 -13.23 9.69 0.73
C ARG A 281 -14.40 8.82 1.19
N PRO A 282 -15.64 9.17 0.81
CA PRO A 282 -16.82 8.40 1.17
C PRO A 282 -16.70 6.93 0.75
N LYS A 283 -17.28 6.03 1.54
CA LYS A 283 -17.25 4.57 1.34
C LYS A 283 -17.78 4.09 -0.01
N GLU A 284 -18.74 4.82 -0.55
CA GLU A 284 -19.51 4.42 -1.73
C GLU A 284 -18.65 4.23 -2.96
N ASP A 285 -17.44 4.81 -2.96
CA ASP A 285 -16.53 4.82 -4.10
C ASP A 285 -15.33 3.86 -3.97
N ARG A 286 -15.24 3.07 -2.90
CA ARG A 286 -14.07 2.20 -2.67
C ARG A 286 -14.43 0.72 -2.55
N LYS A 287 -14.42 0.04 -3.68
CA LYS A 287 -14.36 -1.43 -3.68
C LYS A 287 -12.89 -1.83 -3.52
N SER A 288 -12.51 -2.34 -2.36
CA SER A 288 -11.17 -2.88 -2.15
C SER A 288 -11.20 -4.40 -2.20
N VAL A 289 -10.26 -4.99 -2.92
CA VAL A 289 -9.89 -6.38 -2.71
C VAL A 289 -9.03 -6.45 -1.46
N VAL A 290 -9.44 -7.22 -0.54
CA VAL A 290 -8.74 -7.42 0.73
C VAL A 290 -7.67 -8.47 0.59
#